data_860c1afce64787ed29971b1278d34ca8
#
_entry.id   860c1afce64787ed29971b1278d34ca8
#
_cell.length_a   1.000
_cell.length_b   1.000
_cell.length_c   1.000
_cell.angle_alpha   90.00
_cell.angle_beta   90.00
_cell.angle_gamma   90.00
#
_symmetry.space_group_name_H-M   'P 1'
#
loop_
_entity.id
_entity.type
_entity.pdbx_description
1 polymer ?
#
loop_
_entity_poly.entity_id
_entity_poly.type
_entity_poly.pdbx_seq_one_letter_code
_entity_poly.pdbx_strand_id
1 'polypeptide(L)'
;MQDTPPAAALDAQAPWLAPLRPLLPLLAQADWPAALSREAARRDVRTAAGLPVRFVPPQDAGATAYEAHIAATGRVPTRAGGAGALHDAGNALMWLTLPRSKAALNARQAAELARAGVAATRGAVRDAAT
;
A
#
# COMPACT_ATOMS: atom_id res chain seq x y z
N MET A 1 -7.84 -23.66 6.22
CA MET A 1 -6.45 -23.41 6.62
C MET A 1 -6.25 -21.94 6.95
N GLN A 2 -5.61 -21.66 8.01
CA GLN A 2 -5.34 -20.28 8.38
C GLN A 2 -3.97 -19.86 7.88
N ASP A 3 -3.92 -18.65 7.32
CA ASP A 3 -2.66 -18.09 6.88
C ASP A 3 -1.80 -17.70 8.07
N THR A 4 -0.50 -17.93 7.95
CA THR A 4 0.47 -17.50 8.95
C THR A 4 0.52 -15.96 8.96
N PRO A 5 0.44 -15.31 10.14
CA PRO A 5 0.58 -13.86 10.20
C PRO A 5 1.93 -13.41 9.62
N PRO A 6 1.97 -12.26 8.94
CA PRO A 6 3.22 -11.75 8.37
C PRO A 6 4.34 -11.61 9.39
N ALA A 7 4.01 -11.30 10.65
CA ALA A 7 5.00 -11.15 11.71
C ALA A 7 5.81 -12.42 11.93
N ALA A 8 5.24 -13.60 11.69
CA ALA A 8 5.93 -14.87 11.87
C ALA A 8 7.08 -15.09 10.89
N ALA A 9 7.06 -14.38 9.75
CA ALA A 9 8.13 -14.44 8.75
C ALA A 9 9.27 -13.47 9.02
N LEU A 10 9.16 -12.63 10.06
CA LEU A 10 10.14 -11.60 10.37
C LEU A 10 10.95 -11.97 11.60
N ASP A 11 12.28 -11.79 11.52
CA ASP A 11 13.15 -11.86 12.68
C ASP A 11 13.12 -10.50 13.39
N ALA A 12 12.34 -10.42 14.47
CA ALA A 12 12.16 -9.17 15.21
C ALA A 12 13.47 -8.63 15.82
N GLN A 13 14.50 -9.48 15.93
CA GLN A 13 15.80 -9.06 16.47
C GLN A 13 16.77 -8.56 15.41
N ALA A 14 16.40 -8.65 14.12
CA ALA A 14 17.26 -8.15 13.05
C ALA A 14 17.48 -6.65 13.22
N PRO A 15 18.74 -6.16 13.16
CA PRO A 15 19.03 -4.74 13.40
C PRO A 15 18.30 -3.78 12.46
N TRP A 16 18.09 -4.20 11.21
CA TRP A 16 17.41 -3.37 10.21
C TRP A 16 15.90 -3.19 10.49
N LEU A 17 15.34 -4.01 11.38
CA LEU A 17 13.95 -3.88 11.81
C LEU A 17 13.77 -2.93 13.00
N ALA A 18 14.86 -2.41 13.59
CA ALA A 18 14.78 -1.57 14.78
C ALA A 18 13.77 -0.42 14.65
N PRO A 19 13.72 0.35 13.53
CA PRO A 19 12.73 1.42 13.39
C PRO A 19 11.29 0.93 13.32
N LEU A 20 11.08 -0.33 12.96
CA LEU A 20 9.76 -0.92 12.76
C LEU A 20 9.27 -1.71 13.98
N ARG A 21 10.15 -1.98 14.97
CA ARG A 21 9.80 -2.80 16.12
C ARG A 21 8.53 -2.36 16.86
N PRO A 22 8.29 -1.05 17.07
CA PRO A 22 7.06 -0.63 17.75
C PRO A 22 5.77 -1.04 17.02
N LEU A 23 5.85 -1.30 15.71
CA LEU A 23 4.72 -1.67 14.87
C LEU A 23 4.54 -3.18 14.74
N LEU A 24 5.58 -3.96 15.03
CA LEU A 24 5.54 -5.41 14.84
C LEU A 24 4.42 -6.11 15.63
N PRO A 25 4.09 -5.72 16.88
CA PRO A 25 2.97 -6.34 17.57
C PRO A 25 1.63 -6.18 16.85
N LEU A 26 1.45 -5.12 16.08
CA LEU A 26 0.23 -4.92 15.30
C LEU A 26 0.09 -5.96 14.19
N LEU A 27 1.21 -6.37 13.60
CA LEU A 27 1.23 -7.40 12.56
C LEU A 27 0.88 -8.79 13.09
N ALA A 28 0.98 -9.01 14.39
CA ALA A 28 0.63 -10.28 15.01
C ALA A 28 -0.87 -10.44 15.23
N GLN A 29 -1.65 -9.38 15.09
CA GLN A 29 -3.10 -9.43 15.24
C GLN A 29 -3.74 -10.12 14.04
N ALA A 30 -4.87 -10.84 14.29
CA ALA A 30 -5.59 -11.54 13.23
C ALA A 30 -6.02 -10.58 12.12
N ASP A 31 -6.51 -9.40 12.48
CA ASP A 31 -6.87 -8.35 11.52
C ASP A 31 -5.82 -7.23 11.57
N TRP A 32 -4.60 -7.59 11.20
CA TRP A 32 -3.50 -6.64 11.22
C TRP A 32 -3.69 -5.46 10.25
N PRO A 33 -4.36 -5.60 9.07
CA PRO A 33 -4.60 -4.42 8.23
C PRO A 33 -5.46 -3.37 8.94
N ALA A 34 -6.49 -3.78 9.68
CA ALA A 34 -7.30 -2.87 10.47
C ALA A 34 -6.50 -2.23 11.62
N ALA A 35 -5.64 -3.02 12.27
CA ALA A 35 -4.77 -2.50 13.33
C ALA A 35 -3.83 -1.42 12.79
N LEU A 36 -3.21 -1.65 11.62
CA LEU A 36 -2.34 -0.67 10.98
C LEU A 36 -3.13 0.56 10.50
N SER A 37 -4.38 0.38 10.06
CA SER A 37 -5.24 1.51 9.68
C SER A 37 -5.55 2.40 10.87
N ARG A 38 -5.79 1.83 12.05
CA ARG A 38 -5.98 2.60 13.27
C ARG A 38 -4.71 3.38 13.64
N GLU A 39 -3.56 2.75 13.47
CA GLU A 39 -2.28 3.42 13.71
C GLU A 39 -2.04 4.55 12.71
N ALA A 40 -2.40 4.35 11.44
CA ALA A 40 -2.31 5.39 10.42
C ALA A 40 -3.20 6.59 10.78
N ALA A 41 -4.39 6.32 11.30
CA ALA A 41 -5.28 7.38 11.77
C ALA A 41 -4.66 8.15 12.94
N ARG A 42 -4.09 7.44 13.90
CA ARG A 42 -3.45 8.05 15.08
C ARG A 42 -2.28 8.94 14.66
N ARG A 43 -1.52 8.54 13.65
CA ARG A 43 -0.37 9.28 13.13
C ARG A 43 -0.75 10.31 12.07
N ASP A 44 -2.01 10.37 11.68
CA ASP A 44 -2.52 11.25 10.62
C ASP A 44 -1.76 11.06 9.30
N VAL A 45 -1.56 9.81 8.89
CA VAL A 45 -0.88 9.48 7.64
C VAL A 45 -1.81 9.80 6.47
N ARG A 46 -1.31 10.58 5.50
CA ARG A 46 -2.10 11.04 4.36
C ARG A 46 -1.35 10.88 3.06
N THR A 47 -2.11 10.77 1.96
CA THR A 47 -1.55 10.87 0.61
C THR A 47 -1.10 12.30 0.32
N ALA A 48 -0.43 12.50 -0.81
CA ALA A 48 -0.02 13.84 -1.23
C ALA A 48 -1.22 14.79 -1.43
N ALA A 49 -2.39 14.24 -1.80
CA ALA A 49 -3.62 15.01 -1.94
C ALA A 49 -4.33 15.27 -0.59
N GLY A 50 -3.79 14.77 0.51
CA GLY A 50 -4.36 14.99 1.84
C GLY A 50 -5.41 13.98 2.25
N LEU A 51 -5.56 12.87 1.53
CA LEU A 51 -6.53 11.82 1.84
C LEU A 51 -5.99 10.89 2.92
N PRO A 52 -6.79 10.52 3.93
CA PRO A 52 -6.34 9.58 4.96
C PRO A 52 -5.96 8.23 4.36
N VAL A 53 -4.79 7.71 4.74
CA VAL A 53 -4.34 6.39 4.29
C VAL A 53 -4.97 5.31 5.17
N ARG A 54 -5.57 4.30 4.52
CA ARG A 54 -6.18 3.14 5.18
C ARG A 54 -5.86 1.89 4.39
N PHE A 55 -5.62 0.79 5.10
CA PHE A 55 -5.27 -0.50 4.52
C PHE A 55 -6.54 -1.34 4.43
N VAL A 56 -6.97 -1.62 3.21
CA VAL A 56 -8.29 -2.20 2.92
C VAL A 56 -8.14 -3.51 2.14
N PRO A 57 -9.18 -4.37 2.11
CA PRO A 57 -9.13 -5.59 1.30
C PRO A 57 -8.89 -5.30 -0.18
N PRO A 58 -8.18 -6.18 -0.92
CA PRO A 58 -7.84 -5.94 -2.33
C PRO A 58 -9.03 -5.73 -3.26
N GLN A 59 -10.16 -6.36 -2.96
CA GLN A 59 -11.37 -6.24 -3.79
C GLN A 59 -11.92 -4.81 -3.84
N ASP A 60 -11.54 -3.95 -2.90
CA ASP A 60 -11.98 -2.56 -2.88
C ASP A 60 -11.30 -1.71 -3.96
N ALA A 61 -10.23 -2.22 -4.57
CA ALA A 61 -9.51 -1.49 -5.61
C ALA A 61 -10.21 -1.49 -6.96
N GLY A 62 -11.05 -2.49 -7.22
CA GLY A 62 -11.68 -2.65 -8.53
C GLY A 62 -10.65 -2.85 -9.63
N ALA A 63 -10.91 -2.25 -10.80
CA ALA A 63 -10.03 -2.37 -11.96
C ALA A 63 -8.98 -1.24 -12.05
N THR A 64 -8.97 -0.31 -11.11
CA THR A 64 -8.03 0.81 -11.11
C THR A 64 -6.62 0.33 -10.77
N ALA A 65 -5.62 0.84 -11.48
CA ALA A 65 -4.22 0.53 -11.18
C ALA A 65 -3.86 0.92 -9.74
N TYR A 66 -3.00 0.13 -9.12
CA TYR A 66 -2.72 0.18 -7.68
C TYR A 66 -2.38 1.58 -7.16
N GLU A 67 -1.32 2.20 -7.71
CA GLU A 67 -0.89 3.51 -7.22
C GLU A 67 -1.89 4.61 -7.55
N ALA A 68 -2.57 4.52 -8.68
CA ALA A 68 -3.60 5.47 -9.06
C ALA A 68 -4.81 5.40 -8.11
N HIS A 69 -5.19 4.19 -7.71
CA HIS A 69 -6.27 3.99 -6.75
C HIS A 69 -5.93 4.61 -5.39
N ILE A 70 -4.71 4.39 -4.92
CA ILE A 70 -4.26 4.97 -3.64
C ILE A 70 -4.27 6.51 -3.71
N ALA A 71 -3.73 7.07 -4.79
CA ALA A 71 -3.70 8.53 -4.95
C ALA A 71 -5.10 9.14 -4.98
N ALA A 72 -6.06 8.44 -5.59
CA ALA A 72 -7.43 8.92 -5.72
C ALA A 72 -8.26 8.76 -4.45
N THR A 73 -7.98 7.77 -3.62
CA THR A 73 -8.86 7.39 -2.50
C THR A 73 -8.20 7.38 -1.13
N GLY A 74 -6.89 7.23 -1.05
CA GLY A 74 -6.17 6.94 0.19
C GLY A 74 -6.29 5.48 0.64
N ARG A 75 -7.03 4.66 -0.08
CA ARG A 75 -7.24 3.25 0.25
C ARG A 75 -6.15 2.40 -0.38
N VAL A 76 -5.40 1.70 0.48
CA VAL A 76 -4.27 0.87 0.07
C VAL A 76 -4.73 -0.59 0.08
N PRO A 77 -4.93 -1.21 -1.09
CA PRO A 77 -5.31 -2.62 -1.16
C PRO A 77 -4.26 -3.47 -0.48
N THR A 78 -4.67 -4.30 0.48
CA THR A 78 -3.76 -5.00 1.39
C THR A 78 -4.23 -6.43 1.59
N ARG A 79 -3.39 -7.38 1.19
CA ARG A 79 -3.66 -8.80 1.38
C ARG A 79 -3.34 -9.16 2.82
N ALA A 80 -4.34 -9.64 3.57
CA ALA A 80 -4.19 -9.99 4.98
C ALA A 80 -3.48 -11.31 5.19
N GLY A 81 -3.55 -12.22 4.20
CA GLY A 81 -2.92 -13.53 4.27
C GLY A 81 -2.54 -14.03 2.90
N GLY A 82 -1.94 -15.21 2.85
CA GLY A 82 -1.55 -15.85 1.61
C GLY A 82 -0.31 -15.24 0.95
N ALA A 83 -0.12 -15.56 -0.32
CA ALA A 83 0.99 -15.03 -1.10
C ALA A 83 0.86 -13.52 -1.24
N GLY A 84 1.90 -12.80 -0.92
CA GLY A 84 1.91 -11.36 -1.02
C GLY A 84 1.58 -10.62 0.27
N ALA A 85 1.09 -11.31 1.31
CA ALA A 85 0.78 -10.65 2.59
C ALA A 85 2.00 -10.01 3.23
N LEU A 86 3.16 -10.67 3.16
CA LEU A 86 4.40 -10.12 3.70
C LEU A 86 4.83 -8.86 2.95
N HIS A 87 4.72 -8.87 1.63
CA HIS A 87 5.01 -7.69 0.81
C HIS A 87 4.07 -6.53 1.16
N ASP A 88 2.78 -6.81 1.29
CA ASP A 88 1.80 -5.78 1.61
C ASP A 88 1.96 -5.26 3.04
N ALA A 89 2.35 -6.12 3.98
CA ALA A 89 2.69 -5.69 5.34
C ALA A 89 3.89 -4.74 5.34
N GLY A 90 4.95 -5.08 4.59
CA GLY A 90 6.11 -4.22 4.44
C GLY A 90 5.75 -2.86 3.86
N ASN A 91 4.90 -2.86 2.84
CA ASN A 91 4.42 -1.62 2.22
C ASN A 91 3.64 -0.76 3.22
N ALA A 92 2.77 -1.38 4.02
CA ALA A 92 2.02 -0.66 5.05
C ALA A 92 2.94 -0.07 6.11
N LEU A 93 3.96 -0.82 6.54
CA LEU A 93 4.94 -0.32 7.51
C LEU A 93 5.69 0.90 6.97
N MET A 94 5.99 0.93 5.67
CA MET A 94 6.63 2.09 5.06
C MET A 94 5.73 3.32 5.08
N TRP A 95 4.43 3.15 4.82
CA TRP A 95 3.47 4.25 4.94
C TRP A 95 3.46 4.83 6.36
N LEU A 96 3.57 3.98 7.37
CA LEU A 96 3.55 4.42 8.77
C LEU A 96 4.88 5.02 9.22
N THR A 97 5.99 4.54 8.69
CA THR A 97 7.33 4.92 9.13
C THR A 97 7.88 6.11 8.34
N LEU A 98 7.64 6.15 7.03
CA LEU A 98 8.12 7.19 6.13
C LEU A 98 6.96 7.76 5.32
N PRO A 99 5.95 8.35 5.99
CA PRO A 99 4.71 8.73 5.33
C PRO A 99 4.89 9.76 4.22
N ARG A 100 5.78 10.74 4.40
CA ARG A 100 5.99 11.78 3.39
C ARG A 100 6.67 11.23 2.15
N SER A 101 7.68 10.38 2.34
CA SER A 101 8.37 9.73 1.21
C SER A 101 7.43 8.82 0.46
N LYS A 102 6.61 8.06 1.18
CA LYS A 102 5.65 7.15 0.59
C LYS A 102 4.58 7.91 -0.20
N ALA A 103 4.07 9.01 0.36
CA ALA A 103 3.08 9.86 -0.31
C ALA A 103 3.65 10.48 -1.60
N ALA A 104 4.88 10.98 -1.55
CA ALA A 104 5.53 11.56 -2.72
C ALA A 104 5.75 10.52 -3.82
N LEU A 105 6.20 9.33 -3.46
CA LEU A 105 6.41 8.24 -4.40
C LEU A 105 5.09 7.78 -5.03
N ASN A 106 4.05 7.64 -4.20
CA ASN A 106 2.72 7.29 -4.69
C ASN A 106 2.20 8.31 -5.71
N ALA A 107 2.31 9.60 -5.40
CA ALA A 107 1.86 10.66 -6.30
C ALA A 107 2.62 10.61 -7.63
N ARG A 108 3.93 10.38 -7.58
CA ARG A 108 4.77 10.28 -8.77
C ARG A 108 4.41 9.07 -9.62
N GLN A 109 4.23 7.92 -8.99
CA GLN A 109 3.86 6.70 -9.69
C GLN A 109 2.46 6.79 -10.29
N ALA A 110 1.52 7.40 -9.58
CA ALA A 110 0.18 7.63 -10.10
C ALA A 110 0.21 8.56 -11.34
N ALA A 111 1.02 9.61 -11.30
CA ALA A 111 1.17 10.52 -12.43
C ALA A 111 1.81 9.81 -13.64
N GLU A 112 2.78 8.94 -13.41
CA GLU A 112 3.41 8.16 -14.48
C GLU A 112 2.43 7.17 -15.10
N LEU A 113 1.60 6.52 -14.28
CA LEU A 113 0.55 5.63 -14.78
C LEU A 113 -0.45 6.37 -15.64
N ALA A 114 -0.84 7.59 -15.26
CA ALA A 114 -1.74 8.41 -16.05
C ALA A 114 -1.13 8.77 -17.40
N ARG A 115 0.15 9.14 -17.41
CA ARG A 115 0.87 9.44 -18.66
C ARG A 115 1.00 8.20 -19.54
N ALA A 116 1.34 7.07 -18.96
CA ALA A 116 1.46 5.81 -19.69
C ALA A 116 0.12 5.37 -20.28
N GLY A 117 -0.97 5.54 -19.52
CA GLY A 117 -2.32 5.24 -19.98
C GLY A 117 -2.72 6.10 -21.18
N VAL A 118 -2.44 7.40 -21.13
CA VAL A 118 -2.69 8.31 -22.26
C VAL A 118 -1.85 7.92 -23.46
N ALA A 119 -0.56 7.62 -23.27
CA ALA A 119 0.33 7.22 -24.35
C ALA A 119 -0.12 5.89 -25.00
N ALA A 120 -0.53 4.93 -24.17
CA ALA A 120 -1.04 3.64 -24.65
C ALA A 120 -2.32 3.82 -25.47
N THR A 121 -3.24 4.67 -24.99
CA THR A 121 -4.48 4.98 -25.71
C THR A 121 -4.20 5.63 -27.05
N ARG A 122 -3.30 6.59 -27.10
CA ARG A 122 -2.89 7.23 -28.33
C ARG A 122 -2.26 6.25 -29.32
N GLY A 123 -1.41 5.36 -28.81
CA GLY A 123 -0.80 4.32 -29.62
C GLY A 123 -1.82 3.37 -30.21
N ALA A 124 -2.79 2.90 -29.40
CA ALA A 124 -3.84 2.01 -29.85
C ALA A 124 -4.72 2.66 -30.93
N VAL A 125 -5.08 3.92 -30.75
CA VAL A 125 -5.87 4.67 -31.75
C VAL A 125 -5.08 4.82 -33.04
N ARG A 126 -3.79 5.14 -32.94
CA ARG A 126 -2.92 5.27 -34.12
C ARG A 126 -2.81 3.96 -34.88
N ASP A 127 -2.60 2.85 -34.18
CA ASP A 127 -2.47 1.54 -34.78
C ASP A 127 -3.77 1.10 -35.45
N ALA A 128 -4.91 1.40 -34.84
CA ALA A 128 -6.20 1.10 -35.40
C ALA A 128 -6.51 1.90 -36.67
N ALA A 129 -5.93 3.10 -36.77
CA ALA A 129 -6.13 3.97 -37.93
C ALA A 129 -5.27 3.56 -39.13
N THR A 130 -4.24 2.75 -38.91
CA THR A 130 -3.40 2.25 -40.01
C THR A 130 -3.90 0.91 -40.53
#